data_2531cfb6e3c766b986f292736542afec
#
_entry.id   2531cfb6e3c766b986f292736542afec
#
_cell.length_a   1.000
_cell.length_b   1.000
_cell.length_c   1.000
_cell.angle_alpha   90.00
_cell.angle_beta   90.00
_cell.angle_gamma   90.00
#
_symmetry.space_group_name_H-M   'P 1'
#
loop_
_entity.id
_entity.type
_entity.pdbx_description
1 polymer ?
#
loop_
_entity_poly.entity_id
_entity_poly.type
_entity_poly.pdbx_seq_one_letter_code
_entity_poly.pdbx_strand_id
1 'polypeptide(L)'
;HDCVGCWHSHHENAAAISMTKTGILPISQESVDIVNMIAYHPFEGTANDMSERPRMQRNLGMEKKILILENHGPCTLGNSIEDAFLLMYLVCRSCNYQQKAMAAVGGDLSKLNVPSPQVLSAMKARAKMNVLAVKKGESIGFENGGGGIPSPFLVFRAMARLMEDTYGAEQIY
;
A
#
# COMPACT_ATOMS: atom_id res chain seq x y z
N HIS A 1 14.68 1.28 10.07
CA HIS A 1 13.23 1.47 10.19
C HIS A 1 12.81 1.23 11.63
N ASP A 2 12.18 2.22 12.24
CA ASP A 2 11.48 2.06 13.52
C ASP A 2 10.10 1.45 13.25
N CYS A 3 10.10 0.25 12.64
CA CYS A 3 8.88 -0.45 12.26
C CYS A 3 8.38 -1.24 13.46
N VAL A 4 7.14 -1.02 13.85
CA VAL A 4 6.45 -1.73 14.93
C VAL A 4 5.49 -2.78 14.39
N GLY A 5 4.90 -2.55 13.22
CA GLY A 5 3.95 -3.44 12.56
C GLY A 5 4.39 -3.82 11.16
N CYS A 6 4.20 -5.09 10.81
CA CYS A 6 4.39 -5.62 9.46
C CYS A 6 3.19 -6.50 9.07
N TRP A 7 2.64 -6.25 7.89
CA TRP A 7 1.64 -7.11 7.27
C TRP A 7 2.18 -7.69 5.98
N HIS A 8 1.93 -8.98 5.77
CA HIS A 8 2.17 -9.67 4.51
C HIS A 8 0.87 -10.33 4.05
N SER A 9 0.62 -10.35 2.75
CA SER A 9 -0.59 -10.92 2.17
C SER A 9 -0.36 -11.50 0.78
N HIS A 10 -1.04 -12.60 0.50
CA HIS A 10 -1.21 -13.18 -0.83
C HIS A 10 -2.55 -12.80 -1.45
N HIS A 11 -3.10 -11.64 -1.09
CA HIS A 11 -4.36 -11.17 -1.67
C HIS A 11 -4.29 -11.22 -3.20
N GLU A 12 -5.26 -11.91 -3.81
CA GLU A 12 -5.23 -12.30 -5.23
C GLU A 12 -4.92 -11.14 -6.18
N ASN A 13 -5.56 -9.99 -6.01
CA ASN A 13 -5.32 -8.83 -6.87
C ASN A 13 -3.91 -8.26 -6.72
N ALA A 14 -3.38 -8.23 -5.50
CA ALA A 14 -2.04 -7.73 -5.24
C ALA A 14 -0.96 -8.71 -5.70
N ALA A 15 -1.17 -10.01 -5.49
CA ALA A 15 -0.31 -11.06 -6.01
C ALA A 15 -0.29 -11.03 -7.55
N ALA A 16 -1.44 -10.91 -8.22
CA ALA A 16 -1.50 -10.83 -9.68
C ALA A 16 -0.74 -9.61 -10.24
N ILE A 17 -0.85 -8.43 -9.62
CA ILE A 17 -0.09 -7.26 -10.03
C ILE A 17 1.41 -7.43 -9.75
N SER A 18 1.80 -8.14 -8.69
CA SER A 18 3.22 -8.44 -8.41
C SER A 18 3.88 -9.29 -9.50
N MET A 19 3.10 -9.99 -10.33
CA MET A 19 3.57 -10.79 -11.47
C MET A 19 3.74 -9.97 -12.75
N THR A 20 3.42 -8.67 -12.72
CA THR A 20 3.50 -7.80 -13.91
C THR A 20 4.75 -6.94 -13.88
N LYS A 21 5.37 -6.71 -15.04
CA LYS A 21 6.50 -5.79 -15.16
C LYS A 21 6.12 -4.32 -14.91
N THR A 22 4.84 -3.99 -15.04
CA THR A 22 4.34 -2.63 -14.81
C THR A 22 4.29 -2.27 -13.33
N GLY A 23 4.14 -3.28 -12.46
CA GLY A 23 3.87 -3.06 -11.05
C GLY A 23 2.59 -2.25 -10.82
N ILE A 24 2.53 -1.52 -9.71
CA ILE A 24 1.40 -0.67 -9.34
C ILE A 24 1.52 0.68 -10.05
N LEU A 25 0.52 1.01 -10.87
CA LEU A 25 0.45 2.26 -11.63
C LEU A 25 -0.29 3.35 -10.84
N PRO A 26 0.10 4.63 -10.97
CA PRO A 26 -0.56 5.75 -10.31
C PRO A 26 -1.82 6.20 -11.07
N ILE A 27 -2.83 5.32 -11.18
CA ILE A 27 -4.06 5.54 -11.97
C ILE A 27 -5.33 5.67 -11.13
N SER A 28 -5.24 5.50 -9.82
CA SER A 28 -6.32 5.78 -8.87
C SER A 28 -5.82 6.70 -7.76
N GLN A 29 -6.73 7.33 -7.04
CA GLN A 29 -6.38 8.17 -5.90
C GLN A 29 -5.53 7.38 -4.88
N GLU A 30 -5.96 6.17 -4.53
CA GLU A 30 -5.25 5.32 -3.58
C GLU A 30 -3.83 4.97 -4.07
N SER A 31 -3.68 4.63 -5.36
CA SER A 31 -2.36 4.30 -5.90
C SER A 31 -1.43 5.51 -5.97
N VAL A 32 -1.96 6.70 -6.26
CA VAL A 32 -1.18 7.95 -6.25
C VAL A 32 -0.64 8.26 -4.85
N ASP A 33 -1.42 7.98 -3.81
CA ASP A 33 -1.01 8.21 -2.41
C ASP A 33 0.13 7.29 -1.98
N ILE A 34 0.18 6.06 -2.47
CA ILE A 34 1.14 5.04 -2.02
C ILE A 34 2.31 4.78 -2.97
N VAL A 35 2.22 5.11 -4.26
CA VAL A 35 3.21 4.71 -5.29
C VAL A 35 4.64 5.12 -4.93
N ASN A 36 4.80 6.25 -4.26
CA ASN A 36 6.12 6.73 -3.84
C ASN A 36 6.70 5.97 -2.62
N MET A 37 5.87 5.18 -1.93
CA MET A 37 6.27 4.36 -0.78
C MET A 37 6.63 2.93 -1.17
N ILE A 38 6.51 2.57 -2.46
CA ILE A 38 6.69 1.22 -2.96
C ILE A 38 8.13 0.98 -3.38
N ALA A 39 8.63 -0.18 -3.02
CA ALA A 39 9.83 -0.81 -3.55
C ALA A 39 9.47 -2.21 -4.06
N TYR A 40 10.32 -2.78 -4.91
CA TYR A 40 10.15 -4.12 -5.48
C TYR A 40 11.34 -4.99 -5.13
N HIS A 41 11.09 -6.27 -4.91
CA HIS A 41 12.12 -7.27 -4.68
C HIS A 41 11.86 -8.46 -5.61
N PRO A 42 12.85 -8.88 -6.41
CA PRO A 42 12.70 -9.99 -7.34
C PRO A 42 12.41 -11.29 -6.61
N PHE A 43 11.68 -12.21 -7.25
CA PHE A 43 11.41 -13.53 -6.69
C PHE A 43 12.66 -14.38 -6.70
N GLU A 44 13.15 -14.75 -5.53
CA GLU A 44 14.35 -15.58 -5.34
C GLU A 44 14.03 -17.03 -4.89
N GLY A 45 12.73 -17.39 -4.89
CA GLY A 45 12.26 -18.71 -4.47
C GLY A 45 11.45 -18.65 -3.17
N THR A 46 11.36 -19.76 -2.47
CA THR A 46 10.70 -19.79 -1.16
C THR A 46 11.55 -19.07 -0.12
N ALA A 47 10.94 -18.15 0.63
CA ALA A 47 11.58 -17.23 1.58
C ALA A 47 12.18 -17.94 2.84
N ASN A 48 12.78 -19.12 2.66
CA ASN A 48 13.43 -19.89 3.72
C ASN A 48 14.92 -19.55 3.85
N ASP A 49 15.47 -18.81 2.90
CA ASP A 49 16.88 -18.44 2.89
C ASP A 49 17.10 -17.14 3.65
N MET A 50 17.73 -17.25 4.83
CA MET A 50 18.11 -16.10 5.66
C MET A 50 19.06 -15.13 4.94
N SER A 51 19.73 -15.58 3.87
CA SER A 51 20.62 -14.73 3.06
C SER A 51 19.86 -13.73 2.19
N GLU A 52 18.56 -13.94 1.94
CA GLU A 52 17.70 -13.02 1.19
C GLU A 52 17.42 -11.72 1.96
N ARG A 53 17.33 -11.79 3.30
CA ARG A 53 17.00 -10.63 4.16
C ARG A 53 17.81 -9.36 3.88
N PRO A 54 19.15 -9.41 3.77
CA PRO A 54 19.94 -8.21 3.47
C PRO A 54 19.60 -7.59 2.10
N ARG A 55 19.19 -8.42 1.11
CA ARG A 55 18.78 -7.95 -0.22
C ARG A 55 17.41 -7.29 -0.16
N MET A 56 16.44 -7.90 0.54
CA MET A 56 15.12 -7.31 0.79
C MET A 56 15.25 -5.96 1.50
N GLN A 57 16.07 -5.87 2.56
CA GLN A 57 16.33 -4.64 3.30
C GLN A 57 16.95 -3.55 2.41
N ARG A 58 17.88 -3.92 1.54
CA ARG A 58 18.51 -3.00 0.57
C ARG A 58 17.49 -2.48 -0.43
N ASN A 59 16.65 -3.36 -0.98
CA ASN A 59 15.63 -2.99 -1.96
C ASN A 59 14.56 -2.10 -1.35
N LEU A 60 14.12 -2.39 -0.12
CA LEU A 60 13.18 -1.57 0.61
C LEU A 60 13.76 -0.18 0.93
N GLY A 61 15.05 -0.11 1.30
CA GLY A 61 15.71 1.13 1.74
C GLY A 61 15.12 1.69 3.01
N MET A 62 15.45 2.94 3.35
CA MET A 62 15.05 3.57 4.61
C MET A 62 13.76 4.38 4.52
N GLU A 63 13.33 4.75 3.32
CA GLU A 63 12.19 5.65 3.10
C GLU A 63 10.90 4.93 2.69
N LYS A 64 11.02 3.71 2.14
CA LYS A 64 9.88 2.96 1.64
C LYS A 64 9.18 2.20 2.76
N LYS A 65 7.88 2.01 2.61
CA LYS A 65 7.03 1.31 3.58
C LYS A 65 6.28 0.13 2.99
N ILE A 66 6.38 -0.06 1.69
CA ILE A 66 5.70 -1.12 0.95
C ILE A 66 6.76 -1.83 0.12
N LEU A 67 6.91 -3.13 0.32
CA LEU A 67 7.76 -4.00 -0.48
C LEU A 67 6.87 -4.97 -1.25
N ILE A 68 6.87 -4.84 -2.57
CA ILE A 68 6.23 -5.83 -3.43
C ILE A 68 7.25 -6.92 -3.69
N LEU A 69 6.98 -8.11 -3.22
CA LEU A 69 7.72 -9.32 -3.58
C LEU A 69 7.17 -9.78 -4.92
N GLU A 70 7.99 -9.70 -5.98
CA GLU A 70 7.58 -10.10 -7.33
C GLU A 70 7.14 -11.55 -7.35
N ASN A 71 6.08 -11.88 -8.11
CA ASN A 71 5.46 -13.19 -8.18
C ASN A 71 4.94 -13.78 -6.85
N HIS A 72 4.75 -12.92 -5.82
CA HIS A 72 4.42 -13.38 -4.49
C HIS A 72 3.30 -12.54 -3.87
N GLY A 73 3.60 -11.30 -3.48
CA GLY A 73 2.63 -10.42 -2.85
C GLY A 73 3.27 -9.26 -2.10
N PRO A 74 2.47 -8.38 -1.50
CA PRO A 74 2.95 -7.22 -0.77
C PRO A 74 3.32 -7.51 0.68
N CYS A 75 4.35 -6.81 1.16
CA CYS A 75 4.64 -6.58 2.57
C CYS A 75 4.49 -5.09 2.85
N THR A 76 3.87 -4.72 3.97
CA THR A 76 3.72 -3.33 4.39
C THR A 76 4.24 -3.13 5.80
N LEU A 77 4.86 -1.97 6.04
CA LEU A 77 5.51 -1.61 7.29
C LEU A 77 4.85 -0.37 7.88
N GLY A 78 4.60 -0.37 9.17
CA GLY A 78 3.99 0.75 9.88
C GLY A 78 4.65 1.06 11.22
N ASN A 79 4.41 2.26 11.73
CA ASN A 79 4.77 2.63 13.09
C ASN A 79 3.81 2.01 14.12
N SER A 80 2.70 1.45 13.65
CA SER A 80 1.74 0.64 14.39
C SER A 80 1.19 -0.48 13.49
N ILE A 81 0.44 -1.41 14.06
CA ILE A 81 -0.26 -2.46 13.30
C ILE A 81 -1.30 -1.83 12.38
N GLU A 82 -2.02 -0.81 12.85
CA GLU A 82 -3.05 -0.09 12.10
C GLU A 82 -2.46 0.63 10.89
N ASP A 83 -1.27 1.25 11.04
CA ASP A 83 -0.55 1.88 9.93
C ASP A 83 -0.20 0.86 8.84
N ALA A 84 0.38 -0.27 9.24
CA ALA A 84 0.74 -1.33 8.31
C ALA A 84 -0.50 -1.93 7.63
N PHE A 85 -1.59 -2.13 8.38
CA PHE A 85 -2.87 -2.60 7.84
C PHE A 85 -3.46 -1.63 6.82
N LEU A 86 -3.48 -0.32 7.13
CA LEU A 86 -4.00 0.67 6.19
C LEU A 86 -3.24 0.68 4.87
N LEU A 87 -1.91 0.59 4.92
CA LEU A 87 -1.09 0.50 3.70
C LEU A 87 -1.42 -0.77 2.91
N MET A 88 -1.61 -1.92 3.57
CA MET A 88 -2.02 -3.17 2.92
C MET A 88 -3.39 -3.02 2.25
N TYR A 89 -4.36 -2.43 2.94
CA TYR A 89 -5.69 -2.15 2.40
C TYR A 89 -5.62 -1.28 1.14
N LEU A 90 -4.82 -0.19 1.16
CA LEU A 90 -4.65 0.69 0.01
C LEU A 90 -3.95 -0.02 -1.16
N VAL A 91 -2.95 -0.86 -0.90
CA VAL A 91 -2.30 -1.70 -1.92
C VAL A 91 -3.31 -2.63 -2.59
N CYS A 92 -4.09 -3.38 -1.80
CA CYS A 92 -5.06 -4.31 -2.34
C CYS A 92 -6.15 -3.60 -3.18
N ARG A 93 -6.64 -2.44 -2.71
CA ARG A 93 -7.60 -1.61 -3.48
C ARG A 93 -7.00 -1.09 -4.77
N SER A 94 -5.79 -0.56 -4.73
CA SER A 94 -5.09 -0.05 -5.91
C SER A 94 -4.92 -1.14 -6.96
N CYS A 95 -4.51 -2.33 -6.56
CA CYS A 95 -4.36 -3.48 -7.44
C CYS A 95 -5.70 -3.94 -8.04
N ASN A 96 -6.77 -3.96 -7.24
CA ASN A 96 -8.10 -4.30 -7.72
C ASN A 96 -8.60 -3.30 -8.80
N TYR A 97 -8.43 -2.00 -8.56
CA TYR A 97 -8.81 -0.98 -9.54
C TYR A 97 -7.97 -1.08 -10.82
N GLN A 98 -6.65 -1.29 -10.67
CA GLN A 98 -5.76 -1.43 -11.81
C GLN A 98 -6.16 -2.61 -12.69
N GLN A 99 -6.41 -3.78 -12.13
CA GLN A 99 -6.85 -4.96 -12.90
C GLN A 99 -8.13 -4.70 -13.67
N LYS A 100 -9.13 -4.11 -13.02
CA LYS A 100 -10.41 -3.77 -13.67
C LYS A 100 -10.23 -2.73 -14.77
N ALA A 101 -9.43 -1.70 -14.54
CA ALA A 101 -9.14 -0.69 -15.55
C ALA A 101 -8.38 -1.28 -16.74
N MET A 102 -7.36 -2.12 -16.48
CA MET A 102 -6.60 -2.81 -17.53
C MET A 102 -7.48 -3.77 -18.34
N ALA A 103 -8.37 -4.52 -17.68
CA ALA A 103 -9.33 -5.38 -18.36
C ALA A 103 -10.29 -4.58 -19.25
N ALA A 104 -10.78 -3.44 -18.77
CA ALA A 104 -11.70 -2.57 -19.52
C ALA A 104 -11.07 -1.98 -20.80
N VAL A 105 -9.75 -1.82 -20.84
CA VAL A 105 -9.02 -1.31 -22.02
C VAL A 105 -8.32 -2.41 -22.82
N GLY A 106 -8.59 -3.69 -22.50
CA GLY A 106 -7.98 -4.84 -23.18
C GLY A 106 -6.46 -4.94 -23.00
N GLY A 107 -5.92 -4.46 -21.89
CA GLY A 107 -4.49 -4.45 -21.59
C GLY A 107 -3.70 -3.32 -22.23
N ASP A 108 -4.34 -2.46 -23.03
CA ASP A 108 -3.69 -1.32 -23.69
C ASP A 108 -3.53 -0.16 -22.72
N LEU A 109 -2.33 -0.04 -22.16
CA LEU A 109 -2.01 1.00 -21.16
C LEU A 109 -2.16 2.43 -21.71
N SER A 110 -2.06 2.63 -23.03
CA SER A 110 -2.21 3.94 -23.64
C SER A 110 -3.63 4.50 -23.55
N LYS A 111 -4.61 3.64 -23.28
CA LYS A 111 -6.03 4.00 -23.10
C LYS A 111 -6.39 4.29 -21.62
N LEU A 112 -5.45 4.14 -20.71
CA LEU A 112 -5.69 4.50 -19.32
C LEU A 112 -5.57 6.00 -19.10
N ASN A 113 -6.48 6.56 -18.30
CA ASN A 113 -6.34 7.92 -17.80
C ASN A 113 -5.29 7.95 -16.70
N VAL A 114 -4.13 8.52 -16.99
CA VAL A 114 -3.05 8.71 -16.00
C VAL A 114 -3.03 10.18 -15.58
N PRO A 115 -2.98 10.49 -14.26
CA PRO A 115 -2.84 11.86 -13.79
C PRO A 115 -1.60 12.53 -14.39
N SER A 116 -1.70 13.84 -14.67
CA SER A 116 -0.56 14.59 -15.23
C SER A 116 0.66 14.57 -14.31
N PRO A 117 1.89 14.74 -14.84
CA PRO A 117 3.09 14.81 -14.02
C PRO A 117 3.03 15.90 -12.95
N GLN A 118 2.34 17.01 -13.23
CA GLN A 118 2.12 18.12 -12.29
C GLN A 118 1.26 17.67 -11.10
N VAL A 119 0.16 16.95 -11.37
CA VAL A 119 -0.71 16.39 -10.33
C VAL A 119 0.05 15.37 -9.48
N LEU A 120 0.77 14.44 -10.12
CA LEU A 120 1.58 13.45 -9.41
C LEU A 120 2.65 14.09 -8.51
N SER A 121 3.30 15.15 -8.99
CA SER A 121 4.29 15.91 -8.23
C SER A 121 3.67 16.61 -7.01
N ALA A 122 2.52 17.27 -7.20
CA ALA A 122 1.79 17.93 -6.12
C ALA A 122 1.34 16.92 -5.04
N MET A 123 0.81 15.77 -5.44
CA MET A 123 0.41 14.70 -4.52
C MET A 123 1.61 14.13 -3.74
N LYS A 124 2.76 13.96 -4.41
CA LYS A 124 4.00 13.53 -3.75
C LYS A 124 4.48 14.54 -2.70
N ALA A 125 4.43 15.83 -3.01
CA ALA A 125 4.78 16.89 -2.06
C ALA A 125 3.85 16.88 -0.85
N ARG A 126 2.53 16.73 -1.08
CA ARG A 126 1.52 16.61 -0.04
C ARG A 126 1.75 15.40 0.87
N ALA A 127 2.03 14.22 0.29
CA ALA A 127 2.32 13.02 1.06
C ALA A 127 3.52 13.21 2.00
N LYS A 128 4.58 13.89 1.55
CA LYS A 128 5.73 14.24 2.40
C LYS A 128 5.35 15.17 3.54
N MET A 129 4.50 16.17 3.29
CA MET A 129 4.03 17.09 4.34
C MET A 129 3.21 16.36 5.40
N ASN A 130 2.33 15.45 4.98
CA ASN A 130 1.53 14.63 5.88
C ASN A 130 2.39 13.75 6.79
N VAL A 131 3.44 13.12 6.25
CA VAL A 131 4.40 12.33 7.04
C VAL A 131 5.13 13.20 8.07
N LEU A 132 5.49 14.43 7.71
CA LEU A 132 6.14 15.37 8.63
C LEU A 132 5.20 15.84 9.74
N ALA A 133 3.92 16.11 9.42
CA ALA A 133 2.90 16.52 10.39
C ALA A 133 2.66 15.40 11.42
N VAL A 134 2.52 14.14 10.97
CA VAL A 134 2.37 12.99 11.87
C VAL A 134 3.56 12.84 12.81
N LYS A 135 4.80 12.99 12.30
CA LYS A 135 6.01 12.93 13.13
C LYS A 135 6.05 14.02 14.21
N LYS A 136 5.36 15.14 14.01
CA LYS A 136 5.25 16.24 14.97
C LYS A 136 4.08 16.07 15.93
N GLY A 137 3.28 14.99 15.83
CA GLY A 137 2.05 14.81 16.61
C GLY A 137 0.89 15.70 16.16
N GLU A 138 1.01 16.33 15.00
CA GLU A 138 -0.04 17.15 14.42
C GLU A 138 -1.10 16.22 13.77
N SER A 139 -2.36 16.45 14.08
CA SER A 139 -3.48 15.74 13.45
C SER A 139 -3.52 16.11 11.97
N ILE A 140 -3.45 15.10 11.09
CA ILE A 140 -3.77 15.29 9.67
C ILE A 140 -5.29 15.33 9.57
N GLY A 141 -5.87 16.50 9.92
CA GLY A 141 -7.31 16.66 9.99
C GLY A 141 -7.97 16.65 8.62
N PHE A 142 -9.08 15.93 8.52
CA PHE A 142 -10.12 16.18 7.51
C PHE A 142 -10.70 17.61 7.62
N GLU A 143 -10.38 18.33 8.68
CA GLU A 143 -10.95 19.63 9.05
C GLU A 143 -10.64 20.75 8.05
N ASN A 144 -9.66 20.58 7.18
CA ASN A 144 -9.27 21.58 6.18
C ASN A 144 -9.60 21.18 4.73
N GLY A 145 -10.60 20.34 4.50
CA GLY A 145 -11.06 19.98 3.13
C GLY A 145 -10.05 19.19 2.31
N GLY A 146 -8.98 18.71 2.91
CA GLY A 146 -7.98 17.91 2.27
C GLY A 146 -8.35 16.42 2.32
N GLY A 147 -8.85 15.85 1.20
CA GLY A 147 -8.97 14.40 1.05
C GLY A 147 -7.62 13.74 1.36
N GLY A 148 -7.47 13.25 2.57
CA GLY A 148 -6.27 12.57 3.06
C GLY A 148 -6.54 11.08 3.23
N ILE A 149 -5.47 10.31 3.43
CA ILE A 149 -5.58 8.94 3.88
C ILE A 149 -6.35 8.94 5.22
N PRO A 150 -7.41 8.13 5.38
CA PRO A 150 -8.16 8.08 6.63
C PRO A 150 -7.26 7.73 7.81
N SER A 151 -7.67 8.08 9.03
CA SER A 151 -6.93 7.67 10.22
C SER A 151 -6.76 6.14 10.25
N PRO A 152 -5.53 5.61 10.32
CA PRO A 152 -5.27 4.17 10.34
C PRO A 152 -6.06 3.46 11.45
N PHE A 153 -6.08 4.06 12.63
CA PHE A 153 -6.82 3.55 13.79
C PHE A 153 -8.33 3.42 13.53
N LEU A 154 -8.95 4.44 12.91
CA LEU A 154 -10.38 4.39 12.61
C LEU A 154 -10.72 3.33 11.57
N VAL A 155 -9.91 3.23 10.50
CA VAL A 155 -10.10 2.22 9.45
C VAL A 155 -9.93 0.82 10.03
N PHE A 156 -8.86 0.59 10.78
CA PHE A 156 -8.60 -0.71 11.40
C PHE A 156 -9.76 -1.13 12.31
N ARG A 157 -10.22 -0.24 13.19
CA ARG A 157 -11.34 -0.54 14.08
C ARG A 157 -12.65 -0.78 13.35
N ALA A 158 -12.92 -0.03 12.29
CA ALA A 158 -14.12 -0.25 11.47
C ALA A 158 -14.09 -1.62 10.80
N MET A 159 -12.94 -2.02 10.25
CA MET A 159 -12.77 -3.34 9.64
C MET A 159 -12.82 -4.47 10.67
N ALA A 160 -12.24 -4.30 11.87
CA ALA A 160 -12.35 -5.26 12.95
C ALA A 160 -13.81 -5.49 13.35
N ARG A 161 -14.61 -4.42 13.55
CA ARG A 161 -16.05 -4.55 13.83
C ARG A 161 -16.80 -5.25 12.71
N LEU A 162 -16.50 -4.92 11.45
CA LEU A 162 -17.14 -5.60 10.32
C LEU A 162 -16.86 -7.11 10.35
N MET A 163 -15.64 -7.51 10.72
CA MET A 163 -15.30 -8.93 10.88
C MET A 163 -16.04 -9.56 12.05
N GLU A 164 -16.10 -8.89 13.21
CA GLU A 164 -16.86 -9.33 14.37
C GLU A 164 -18.35 -9.50 14.05
N ASP A 165 -18.96 -8.53 13.36
CA ASP A 165 -20.35 -8.58 12.93
C ASP A 165 -20.63 -9.70 11.91
N THR A 166 -19.63 -10.00 11.05
CA THR A 166 -19.80 -11.00 9.98
C THR A 166 -19.58 -12.42 10.47
N TYR A 167 -18.61 -12.64 11.34
CA TYR A 167 -18.17 -13.98 11.75
C TYR A 167 -18.40 -14.30 13.23
N GLY A 168 -18.77 -13.31 14.04
CA GLY A 168 -18.87 -13.40 15.50
C GLY A 168 -17.51 -13.22 16.19
N ALA A 169 -17.49 -12.45 17.28
CA ALA A 169 -16.27 -12.17 18.03
C ALA A 169 -15.58 -13.44 18.54
N GLU A 170 -16.35 -14.47 18.88
CA GLU A 170 -15.85 -15.76 19.38
C GLU A 170 -15.02 -16.55 18.35
N GLN A 171 -15.13 -16.22 17.05
CA GLN A 171 -14.36 -16.89 15.99
C GLN A 171 -13.09 -16.13 15.62
N ILE A 172 -12.94 -14.91 16.12
CA ILE A 172 -11.82 -14.03 15.74
C ILE A 172 -10.76 -13.98 16.86
N TYR A 173 -11.16 -14.17 18.11
CA TYR A 173 -10.33 -14.17 19.30
C TYR A 173 -10.40 -15.54 19.99
#